data_6bc52e52dec169586f35db15cab5416d
#
_entry.id   6bc52e52dec169586f35db15cab5416d
#
_cell.length_a   1.000
_cell.length_b   1.000
_cell.length_c   1.000
_cell.angle_alpha   90.00
_cell.angle_beta   90.00
_cell.angle_gamma   90.00
#
_symmetry.space_group_name_H-M   'P 1'
#
loop_
_entity.id
_entity.type
_entity.pdbx_description
1 polymer ?
#
loop_
_entity_poly.entity_id
_entity_poly.type
_entity_poly.pdbx_seq_one_letter_code
_entity_poly.pdbx_strand_id
1 'polypeptide(L)' 'MSKRDFYDILGVNKSSSQAEIKKAYRKVAIKYHPDKNPDNKAAEEKFKEAAEAYEVLSNPEKKQK' A
#
# COMPACT_ATOMS: atom_id res chain seq x y z
N MET A 1 -6.29 -16.95 7.43
CA MET A 1 -6.28 -16.53 7.15
C MET A 1 -5.79 -15.81 6.72
N SER A 2 -5.43 -15.49 6.32
CA SER A 2 -5.10 -14.73 6.12
C SER A 2 -4.37 -14.25 5.15
N LYS A 3 -4.58 -14.21 4.03
CA LYS A 3 -3.87 -13.65 3.13
C LYS A 3 -4.03 -12.23 3.15
N ARG A 4 -3.06 -11.40 3.11
CA ARG A 4 -3.15 -10.00 2.98
C ARG A 4 -3.68 -9.68 1.64
N ASP A 5 -4.65 -8.82 1.54
CA ASP A 5 -5.20 -8.33 0.30
C ASP A 5 -4.55 -6.99 0.02
N PHE A 6 -3.60 -6.98 -0.89
CA PHE A 6 -2.87 -5.75 -1.18
C PHE A 6 -3.77 -4.65 -1.73
N TYR A 7 -4.79 -5.03 -2.48
CA TYR A 7 -5.74 -4.05 -2.96
C TYR A 7 -6.46 -3.39 -1.80
N ASP A 8 -6.81 -4.19 -0.82
CA ASP A 8 -7.52 -3.68 0.34
C ASP A 8 -6.64 -2.76 1.17
N ILE A 9 -5.38 -3.11 1.29
CA ILE A 9 -4.43 -2.30 2.05
C ILE A 9 -4.36 -0.89 1.48
N LEU A 10 -4.35 -0.77 0.17
CA LEU A 10 -4.28 0.53 -0.47
C LEU A 10 -5.64 1.17 -0.69
N GLY A 11 -6.72 0.42 -0.43
CA GLY A 11 -8.05 0.98 -0.65
C GLY A 11 -8.44 1.06 -2.10
N VAL A 12 -7.92 0.15 -2.91
CA VAL A 12 -8.27 0.09 -4.34
C VAL A 12 -8.86 -1.27 -4.62
N ASN A 13 -9.29 -1.49 -5.85
CA ASN A 13 -9.80 -2.81 -6.22
C ASN A 13 -9.00 -3.36 -7.39
N LYS A 14 -9.33 -4.58 -7.78
CA LYS A 14 -8.53 -5.27 -8.79
C LYS A 14 -8.59 -4.59 -10.13
N SER A 15 -9.62 -3.85 -10.40
CA SER A 15 -9.74 -3.17 -11.68
C SER A 15 -9.13 -1.77 -11.66
N SER A 16 -8.56 -1.36 -10.55
CA SER A 16 -7.95 -0.04 -10.48
C SER A 16 -6.73 0.03 -11.40
N SER A 17 -6.53 1.16 -12.04
CA SER A 17 -5.40 1.33 -12.92
C SER A 17 -4.12 1.55 -12.12
N GLN A 18 -2.99 1.46 -12.78
CA GLN A 18 -1.71 1.72 -12.12
C GLN A 18 -1.67 3.12 -11.54
N ALA A 19 -2.24 4.08 -12.26
CA ALA A 19 -2.27 5.46 -11.76
C ALA A 19 -3.08 5.55 -10.48
N GLU A 20 -4.18 4.82 -10.43
CA GLU A 20 -5.02 4.84 -9.23
C GLU A 20 -4.31 4.17 -8.06
N ILE A 21 -3.63 3.08 -8.33
CA ILE A 21 -2.89 2.40 -7.28
C ILE A 21 -1.79 3.29 -6.74
N LYS A 22 -1.08 3.96 -7.62
CA LYS A 22 -0.02 4.86 -7.20
C LYS A 22 -0.58 6.01 -6.37
N LYS A 23 -1.70 6.56 -6.79
CA LYS A 23 -2.32 7.66 -6.08
C LYS A 23 -2.75 7.21 -4.68
N ALA A 24 -3.34 6.02 -4.60
CA ALA A 24 -3.76 5.49 -3.31
C ALA A 24 -2.57 5.27 -2.40
N TYR A 25 -1.47 4.73 -2.94
CA TYR A 25 -0.28 4.55 -2.15
C TYR A 25 0.25 5.87 -1.61
N ARG A 26 0.25 6.89 -2.44
CA ARG A 26 0.75 8.19 -2.01
C ARG A 26 -0.07 8.73 -0.85
N LYS A 27 -1.37 8.57 -0.91
CA LYS A 27 -2.22 9.04 0.17
C LYS A 27 -1.90 8.33 1.47
N VAL A 28 -1.74 7.02 1.40
CA VAL A 28 -1.43 6.25 2.59
C VAL A 28 -0.04 6.62 3.09
N ALA A 29 0.90 6.78 2.18
CA ALA A 29 2.26 7.11 2.57
C ALA A 29 2.33 8.45 3.30
N ILE A 30 1.57 9.41 2.83
CA ILE A 30 1.56 10.70 3.49
C ILE A 30 0.87 10.60 4.86
N LYS A 31 -0.21 9.87 4.91
CA LYS A 31 -0.99 9.77 6.14
C LYS A 31 -0.23 9.05 7.25
N TYR A 32 0.49 8.00 6.89
CA TYR A 32 1.18 7.18 7.88
C TYR A 32 2.68 7.31 7.84
N HIS A 33 3.18 8.37 7.21
CA HIS A 33 4.62 8.55 7.12
C HIS A 33 5.25 8.66 8.51
N PRO A 34 6.38 8.00 8.72
CA PRO A 34 7.01 8.03 10.06
C PRO A 34 7.38 9.43 10.53
N ASP A 35 7.70 10.32 9.60
CA ASP A 35 8.02 11.70 9.99
C ASP A 35 6.84 12.40 10.60
N LYS A 36 5.64 12.06 10.15
CA LYS A 36 4.44 12.69 10.68
C LYS A 36 3.90 11.96 11.88
N ASN A 37 4.30 10.72 12.06
CA ASN A 37 3.82 9.88 13.15
C ASN A 37 5.00 9.25 13.86
N PRO A 38 5.87 10.05 14.45
CA PRO A 38 7.17 9.54 14.90
C PRO A 38 7.11 8.45 15.96
N ASP A 39 6.16 8.45 16.83
CA ASP A 39 6.12 7.42 17.87
C ASP A 39 4.93 6.50 17.71
N ASN A 40 4.45 6.36 16.49
CA ASN A 40 3.26 5.58 16.24
C ASN A 40 3.62 4.30 15.47
N LYS A 41 3.73 3.20 16.21
CA LYS A 41 4.09 1.94 15.57
C LYS A 41 3.02 1.45 14.62
N ALA A 42 1.76 1.69 14.94
CA ALA A 42 0.69 1.28 14.05
C ALA A 42 0.80 1.97 12.70
N ALA A 43 1.12 3.26 12.74
CA ALA A 43 1.29 4.01 11.49
C ALA A 43 2.49 3.49 10.71
N GLU A 44 3.57 3.16 11.41
CA GLU A 44 4.75 2.65 10.76
C GLU A 44 4.44 1.32 10.06
N GLU A 45 3.69 0.45 10.72
CA GLU A 45 3.35 -0.83 10.13
C GLU A 45 2.45 -0.64 8.91
N LYS A 46 1.50 0.27 9.01
CA LYS A 46 0.64 0.52 7.85
C LYS A 46 1.42 1.11 6.70
N PHE A 47 2.38 1.96 6.98
CA PHE A 47 3.22 2.50 5.94
C PHE A 47 4.00 1.39 5.24
N LYS A 48 4.55 0.48 6.02
CA LYS A 48 5.30 -0.63 5.45
C LYS A 48 4.41 -1.54 4.63
N GLU A 49 3.21 -1.81 5.12
CA GLU A 49 2.28 -2.65 4.37
C GLU A 49 1.90 -2.00 3.06
N ALA A 50 1.66 -0.68 3.09
CA ALA A 50 1.30 0.02 1.86
C ALA A 50 2.45 0.00 0.87
N ALA A 51 3.67 0.15 1.34
CA ALA A 51 4.83 0.12 0.46
C ALA A 51 4.96 -1.25 -0.19
N GLU A 52 4.77 -2.30 0.59
CA GLU A 52 4.83 -3.65 0.04
C GLU A 52 3.71 -3.88 -0.96
N ALA A 53 2.51 -3.43 -0.63
CA ALA A 53 1.38 -3.61 -1.53
C ALA A 53 1.63 -2.89 -2.85
N TYR A 54 2.14 -1.67 -2.77
CA TYR A 54 2.41 -0.92 -3.97
C TYR A 54 3.48 -1.60 -4.82
N GLU A 55 4.52 -2.11 -4.17
CA GLU A 55 5.58 -2.78 -4.89
C GLU A 55 5.03 -3.99 -5.65
N VAL A 56 4.21 -4.79 -4.99
CA VAL A 56 3.64 -5.96 -5.63
C VAL A 56 2.70 -5.59 -6.75
N LEU A 57 1.82 -4.62 -6.50
CA LEU A 57 0.79 -4.29 -7.47
C LEU A 57 1.32 -3.49 -8.64
N SER A 58 2.42 -2.77 -8.45
CA SER A 58 2.98 -1.98 -9.53
C SER A 58 4.02 -2.75 -10.34
N ASN A 59 4.41 -3.92 -9.89
CA ASN A 59 5.43 -4.72 -10.57
C ASN A 59 4.73 -5.79 -11.40
N PRO A 60 4.76 -5.69 -12.73
CA PRO A 60 4.03 -6.65 -13.57
C PRO A 60 4.46 -8.10 -13.34
N GLU A 61 5.72 -8.32 -13.07
CA GLU A 61 6.20 -9.67 -12.86
C GLU A 61 5.62 -10.29 -11.61
N LYS A 62 5.61 -9.56 -10.53
CA LYS A 62 5.07 -10.07 -9.30
C LYS A 62 3.55 -10.17 -9.35
N LYS A 63 2.94 -9.24 -10.04
CA LYS A 63 1.50 -9.22 -10.13
C LYS A 63 0.97 -10.43 -10.88
N GLN A 64 1.72 -10.90 -11.82
CA GLN A 64 1.30 -12.04 -12.63
C GLN A 64 1.30 -13.34 -11.86
N LYS A 65 2.01 -13.39 -10.77
CA LYS A 65 2.00 -14.60 -9.99
C LYS A 65 0.75 -14.68 -9.17
#